data_ce7c4f38279c26f34b8621b31ddb19bb
#
_entry.id   ce7c4f38279c26f34b8621b31ddb19bb
#
_cell.length_a   1.000
_cell.length_b   1.000
_cell.length_c   1.000
_cell.angle_alpha   90.00
_cell.angle_beta   90.00
_cell.angle_gamma   90.00
#
_symmetry.space_group_name_H-M   'P 1'
#
loop_
_entity.id
_entity.type
_entity.pdbx_description
1 polymer ?
#
loop_
_entity_poly.entity_id
_entity_poly.type
_entity_poly.pdbx_seq_one_letter_code
_entity_poly.pdbx_strand_id
1 'polypeptide(L)'
;FGTKVEVKNLNSFRSVERAIKYELERMIELWEEGKEGEIVQETRGWDEGKQKTFSQRKKESSEDYRYFPDPDLPKLKLHEAFNLEEMKKALPELPLAKRARYKKDFGIKEEDVEVFINDVGLGEWFENVANILKDTEKIKTASNYTTSDFIGLRKSNPEAKMPSDVNFAELINLVASGQISSRTTKDIIPMI
;
A
#
# COMPACT_ATOMS: atom_id res chain seq x y z
N PHE A 1 23.09 5.31 2.35
CA PHE A 1 23.00 4.71 1.01
C PHE A 1 24.26 5.07 0.25
N GLY A 2 24.86 4.10 -0.48
CA GLY A 2 26.08 4.31 -1.28
C GLY A 2 25.80 5.01 -2.61
N THR A 3 26.81 5.02 -3.49
CA THR A 3 26.74 5.64 -4.82
C THR A 3 25.78 4.86 -5.73
N LYS A 4 24.85 5.56 -6.37
CA LYS A 4 23.86 4.97 -7.28
C LYS A 4 24.44 4.77 -8.67
N VAL A 5 24.45 3.54 -9.16
CA VAL A 5 24.75 3.19 -10.55
C VAL A 5 23.47 2.67 -11.22
N GLU A 6 23.12 3.24 -12.35
CA GLU A 6 21.96 2.83 -13.15
C GLU A 6 22.43 1.97 -14.33
N VAL A 7 21.91 0.74 -14.45
CA VAL A 7 22.22 -0.12 -15.59
C VAL A 7 21.03 -0.17 -16.56
N LYS A 8 21.29 0.06 -17.84
CA LYS A 8 20.31 0.05 -18.94
C LYS A 8 20.58 -1.08 -19.93
N ASN A 9 19.63 -1.26 -20.86
CA ASN A 9 19.70 -2.29 -21.92
C ASN A 9 19.63 -3.74 -21.37
N LEU A 10 18.72 -3.97 -20.42
CA LEU A 10 18.46 -5.27 -19.82
C LEU A 10 17.16 -5.83 -20.37
N ASN A 11 17.25 -6.81 -21.29
CA ASN A 11 16.11 -7.32 -22.05
C ASN A 11 15.54 -8.63 -21.50
N SER A 12 16.10 -9.17 -20.42
CA SER A 12 15.63 -10.41 -19.79
C SER A 12 15.97 -10.42 -18.29
N PHE A 13 15.25 -11.21 -17.50
CA PHE A 13 15.58 -11.44 -16.08
C PHE A 13 16.99 -11.99 -15.91
N ARG A 14 17.44 -12.83 -16.82
CA ARG A 14 18.80 -13.38 -16.81
C ARG A 14 19.86 -12.31 -17.03
N SER A 15 19.60 -11.35 -17.92
CA SER A 15 20.48 -10.20 -18.11
C SER A 15 20.53 -9.31 -16.87
N VAL A 16 19.40 -9.13 -16.17
CA VAL A 16 19.34 -8.39 -14.89
C VAL A 16 20.21 -9.08 -13.83
N GLU A 17 20.06 -10.37 -13.63
CA GLU A 17 20.83 -11.16 -12.68
C GLU A 17 22.35 -11.05 -12.93
N ARG A 18 22.76 -11.22 -14.19
CA ARG A 18 24.16 -11.15 -14.60
C ARG A 18 24.75 -9.74 -14.44
N ALA A 19 23.97 -8.73 -14.80
CA ALA A 19 24.40 -7.35 -14.67
C ALA A 19 24.58 -6.95 -13.19
N ILE A 20 23.69 -7.37 -12.32
CA ILE A 20 23.82 -7.15 -10.86
C ILE A 20 25.09 -7.82 -10.35
N LYS A 21 25.31 -9.09 -10.71
CA LYS A 21 26.51 -9.84 -10.29
C LYS A 21 27.79 -9.14 -10.76
N TYR A 22 27.85 -8.78 -12.03
CA TYR A 22 28.98 -8.08 -12.61
C TYR A 22 29.27 -6.74 -11.91
N GLU A 23 28.24 -5.93 -11.67
CA GLU A 23 28.42 -4.63 -11.00
C GLU A 23 28.86 -4.77 -9.55
N LEU A 24 28.34 -5.76 -8.83
CA LEU A 24 28.80 -6.06 -7.47
C LEU A 24 30.28 -6.45 -7.46
N GLU A 25 30.70 -7.37 -8.33
CA GLU A 25 32.09 -7.79 -8.45
C GLU A 25 33.01 -6.59 -8.79
N ARG A 26 32.64 -5.78 -9.79
CA ARG A 26 33.36 -4.57 -10.18
C ARG A 26 33.52 -3.57 -9.02
N MET A 27 32.45 -3.34 -8.26
CA MET A 27 32.49 -2.39 -7.14
C MET A 27 33.35 -2.92 -5.98
N ILE A 28 33.31 -4.23 -5.71
CA ILE A 28 34.12 -4.89 -4.70
C ILE A 28 35.59 -4.80 -5.09
N GLU A 29 35.96 -5.13 -6.35
CA GLU A 29 37.34 -5.02 -6.86
C GLU A 29 37.87 -3.60 -6.69
N LEU A 30 37.12 -2.57 -7.08
CA LEU A 30 37.50 -1.17 -6.91
C LEU A 30 37.72 -0.79 -5.43
N TRP A 31 36.87 -1.32 -4.56
CA TRP A 31 37.00 -1.10 -3.12
C TRP A 31 38.26 -1.75 -2.55
N GLU A 32 38.53 -3.02 -2.91
CA GLU A 32 39.71 -3.78 -2.45
C GLU A 32 41.01 -3.18 -2.97
N GLU A 33 40.98 -2.56 -4.16
CA GLU A 33 42.14 -1.84 -4.73
C GLU A 33 42.32 -0.42 -4.15
N GLY A 34 41.47 0.03 -3.23
CA GLY A 34 41.50 1.39 -2.68
C GLY A 34 41.10 2.48 -3.68
N LYS A 35 40.31 2.11 -4.69
CA LYS A 35 39.84 2.98 -5.76
C LYS A 35 38.31 3.27 -5.65
N GLU A 36 37.80 3.29 -4.45
CA GLU A 36 36.37 3.55 -4.19
C GLU A 36 35.88 4.89 -4.77
N GLY A 37 36.76 5.86 -4.94
CA GLY A 37 36.46 7.14 -5.60
C GLY A 37 36.11 7.01 -7.09
N GLU A 38 36.41 5.89 -7.74
CA GLU A 38 36.03 5.60 -9.12
C GLU A 38 34.59 5.07 -9.23
N ILE A 39 33.98 4.70 -8.11
CA ILE A 39 32.54 4.35 -8.06
C ILE A 39 31.74 5.65 -8.03
N VAL A 40 31.42 6.17 -9.20
CA VAL A 40 30.70 7.43 -9.39
C VAL A 40 29.25 7.19 -9.79
N GLN A 41 28.41 8.20 -9.56
CA GLN A 41 27.03 8.15 -10.02
C GLN A 41 26.99 8.27 -11.55
N GLU A 42 26.67 7.15 -12.21
CA GLU A 42 26.65 7.07 -13.67
C GLU A 42 25.53 6.17 -14.19
N THR A 43 25.24 6.30 -15.49
CA THR A 43 24.45 5.34 -16.26
C THR A 43 25.42 4.44 -17.03
N ARG A 44 25.24 3.13 -16.89
CA ARG A 44 25.99 2.08 -17.58
C ARG A 44 25.05 1.29 -18.51
N GLY A 45 25.56 0.81 -19.62
CA GLY A 45 24.87 -0.09 -20.54
C GLY A 45 25.31 -1.54 -20.30
N TRP A 46 24.40 -2.50 -20.40
CA TRP A 46 24.72 -3.91 -20.42
C TRP A 46 25.07 -4.39 -21.84
N ASP A 47 26.22 -5.03 -22.02
CA ASP A 47 26.63 -5.70 -23.26
C ASP A 47 26.41 -7.21 -23.10
N GLU A 48 25.37 -7.72 -23.73
CA GLU A 48 25.02 -9.15 -23.66
C GLU A 48 26.08 -10.05 -24.29
N GLY A 49 26.76 -9.58 -25.33
CA GLY A 49 27.82 -10.34 -25.99
C GLY A 49 29.09 -10.48 -25.14
N LYS A 50 29.44 -9.42 -24.43
CA LYS A 50 30.63 -9.36 -23.58
C LYS A 50 30.36 -9.72 -22.13
N GLN A 51 29.09 -9.86 -21.75
CA GLN A 51 28.63 -10.14 -20.39
C GLN A 51 29.19 -9.14 -19.34
N LYS A 52 29.23 -7.85 -19.70
CA LYS A 52 29.74 -6.78 -18.83
C LYS A 52 29.02 -5.48 -19.05
N THR A 53 29.15 -4.58 -18.08
CA THR A 53 28.66 -3.20 -18.22
C THR A 53 29.75 -2.30 -18.81
N PHE A 54 29.33 -1.21 -19.43
CA PHE A 54 30.19 -0.14 -19.90
C PHE A 54 29.57 1.22 -19.55
N SER A 55 30.42 2.19 -19.21
CA SER A 55 29.95 3.55 -18.91
C SER A 55 29.35 4.21 -20.14
N GLN A 56 28.17 4.78 -20.01
CA GLN A 56 27.48 5.55 -21.08
C GLN A 56 27.51 7.04 -20.77
N ARG A 57 27.07 7.41 -19.54
CA ARG A 57 26.96 8.81 -19.14
C ARG A 57 27.23 8.94 -17.64
N LYS A 58 28.11 9.84 -17.26
CA LYS A 58 28.29 10.26 -15.87
C LYS A 58 27.22 11.27 -15.49
N LYS A 59 26.64 11.12 -14.30
CA LYS A 59 25.68 12.08 -13.74
C LYS A 59 26.41 12.93 -12.70
N GLU A 60 26.90 14.08 -13.12
CA GLU A 60 27.73 14.93 -12.26
C GLU A 60 26.91 15.65 -11.19
N SER A 61 25.68 16.05 -11.47
CA SER A 61 24.77 16.68 -10.50
C SER A 61 23.30 16.69 -10.95
N SER A 62 22.37 17.04 -10.04
CA SER A 62 20.99 17.30 -10.38
C SER A 62 20.79 18.52 -11.30
N GLU A 63 21.79 19.40 -11.38
CA GLU A 63 21.81 20.57 -12.26
C GLU A 63 21.88 20.18 -13.74
N ASP A 64 22.38 19.00 -14.08
CA ASP A 64 22.40 18.45 -15.44
C ASP A 64 20.98 18.23 -16.03
N TYR A 65 19.95 18.14 -15.21
CA TYR A 65 18.59 18.04 -15.70
C TYR A 65 18.02 19.35 -16.22
N ARG A 66 18.74 20.48 -16.03
CA ARG A 66 18.37 21.80 -16.57
C ARG A 66 16.89 22.13 -16.34
N TYR A 67 16.45 22.06 -15.07
CA TYR A 67 15.10 22.45 -14.69
C TYR A 67 14.86 23.93 -15.04
N PHE A 68 14.16 24.16 -16.10
CA PHE A 68 13.65 25.47 -16.48
C PHE A 68 12.14 25.39 -16.71
N PRO A 69 11.42 26.51 -16.57
CA PRO A 69 9.98 26.52 -16.84
C PRO A 69 9.69 26.06 -18.26
N ASP A 70 8.72 25.18 -18.42
CA ASP A 70 8.22 24.76 -19.72
C ASP A 70 7.54 25.97 -20.39
N PRO A 71 7.92 26.37 -21.61
CA PRO A 71 7.36 27.55 -22.27
C PRO A 71 5.87 27.38 -22.60
N ASP A 72 5.38 26.16 -22.73
CA ASP A 72 3.98 25.85 -23.08
C ASP A 72 3.09 25.75 -21.82
N LEU A 73 3.66 25.75 -20.61
CA LEU A 73 2.92 25.68 -19.36
C LEU A 73 2.96 27.02 -18.61
N PRO A 74 1.81 27.62 -18.30
CA PRO A 74 1.78 28.84 -17.51
C PRO A 74 2.28 28.56 -16.08
N LYS A 75 2.93 29.58 -15.50
CA LYS A 75 3.43 29.52 -14.13
C LYS A 75 2.28 29.37 -13.15
N LEU A 76 2.19 28.23 -12.48
CA LEU A 76 1.16 27.98 -11.46
C LEU A 76 1.60 28.55 -10.12
N LYS A 77 0.82 29.51 -9.60
CA LYS A 77 1.02 30.09 -8.28
C LYS A 77 0.14 29.34 -7.28
N LEU A 78 0.67 28.25 -6.71
CA LEU A 78 -0.08 27.34 -5.85
C LEU A 78 -0.76 28.03 -4.66
N HIS A 79 -0.08 29.01 -4.05
CA HIS A 79 -0.62 29.74 -2.87
C HIS A 79 -1.77 30.71 -3.24
N GLU A 80 -1.90 31.12 -4.50
CA GLU A 80 -3.03 31.93 -4.97
C GLU A 80 -4.21 31.05 -5.41
N ALA A 81 -3.92 29.82 -5.92
CA ALA A 81 -4.92 28.90 -6.44
C ALA A 81 -5.54 28.00 -5.37
N PHE A 82 -4.79 27.67 -4.32
CA PHE A 82 -5.20 26.70 -3.32
C PHE A 82 -4.90 27.19 -1.88
N ASN A 83 -5.86 26.98 -0.99
CA ASN A 83 -5.62 27.14 0.44
C ASN A 83 -5.04 25.82 1.00
N LEU A 84 -3.72 25.73 1.06
CA LEU A 84 -3.03 24.51 1.50
C LEU A 84 -3.35 24.12 2.93
N GLU A 85 -3.61 25.08 3.81
CA GLU A 85 -3.98 24.80 5.21
C GLU A 85 -5.38 24.18 5.32
N GLU A 86 -6.33 24.67 4.55
CA GLU A 86 -7.66 24.05 4.48
C GLU A 86 -7.60 22.65 3.86
N MET A 87 -6.85 22.49 2.77
CA MET A 87 -6.65 21.18 2.14
C MET A 87 -6.00 20.19 3.12
N LYS A 88 -5.01 20.61 3.89
CA LYS A 88 -4.36 19.78 4.91
C LYS A 88 -5.33 19.37 6.03
N LYS A 89 -6.21 20.28 6.47
CA LYS A 89 -7.25 19.97 7.47
C LYS A 89 -8.34 19.05 6.93
N ALA A 90 -8.60 19.11 5.63
CA ALA A 90 -9.58 18.26 4.95
C ALA A 90 -9.04 16.87 4.57
N LEU A 91 -7.75 16.59 4.78
CA LEU A 91 -7.21 15.27 4.52
C LEU A 91 -7.90 14.21 5.38
N PRO A 92 -8.40 13.12 4.78
CA PRO A 92 -8.93 12.00 5.56
C PRO A 92 -7.82 11.30 6.35
N GLU A 93 -8.23 10.50 7.33
CA GLU A 93 -7.29 9.67 8.07
C GLU A 93 -6.51 8.77 7.10
N LEU A 94 -5.18 8.84 7.19
CA LEU A 94 -4.31 8.07 6.30
C LEU A 94 -4.31 6.57 6.67
N PRO A 95 -4.11 5.66 5.69
CA PRO A 95 -4.13 4.21 5.94
C PRO A 95 -3.22 3.75 7.07
N LEU A 96 -2.06 4.36 7.24
CA LEU A 96 -1.13 4.00 8.33
C LEU A 96 -1.72 4.34 9.73
N ALA A 97 -2.31 5.51 9.86
CA ALA A 97 -2.96 5.92 11.12
C ALA A 97 -4.20 5.06 11.40
N LYS A 98 -5.00 4.78 10.36
CA LYS A 98 -6.20 3.94 10.43
C LYS A 98 -5.85 2.51 10.87
N ARG A 99 -4.75 1.91 10.35
CA ARG A 99 -4.24 0.60 10.82
C ARG A 99 -3.92 0.59 12.32
N ALA A 100 -3.21 1.61 12.76
CA ALA A 100 -2.86 1.72 14.19
C ALA A 100 -4.12 1.86 15.08
N ARG A 101 -5.09 2.67 14.64
CA ARG A 101 -6.37 2.86 15.32
C ARG A 101 -7.19 1.57 15.38
N TYR A 102 -7.35 0.86 14.28
CA TYR A 102 -8.12 -0.40 14.24
C TYR A 102 -7.53 -1.46 15.17
N LYS A 103 -6.20 -1.60 15.22
CA LYS A 103 -5.54 -2.50 16.15
C LYS A 103 -5.76 -2.09 17.62
N LYS A 104 -5.65 -0.79 17.90
CA LYS A 104 -5.75 -0.25 19.27
C LYS A 104 -7.19 -0.22 19.78
N ASP A 105 -8.11 0.33 18.98
CA ASP A 105 -9.46 0.66 19.44
C ASP A 105 -10.42 -0.51 19.23
N PHE A 106 -10.26 -1.28 18.16
CA PHE A 106 -11.12 -2.42 17.85
C PHE A 106 -10.53 -3.77 18.23
N GLY A 107 -9.21 -3.86 18.42
CA GLY A 107 -8.53 -5.08 18.83
C GLY A 107 -8.63 -6.22 17.83
N ILE A 108 -8.91 -5.93 16.55
CA ILE A 108 -9.05 -6.92 15.48
C ILE A 108 -7.70 -7.36 14.92
N LYS A 109 -7.67 -8.50 14.24
CA LYS A 109 -6.46 -9.10 13.68
C LYS A 109 -5.89 -8.25 12.55
N GLU A 110 -4.57 -8.30 12.36
CA GLU A 110 -3.88 -7.53 11.30
C GLU A 110 -4.39 -7.86 9.89
N GLU A 111 -4.68 -9.13 9.64
CA GLU A 111 -5.22 -9.60 8.37
C GLU A 111 -6.60 -8.98 8.08
N ASP A 112 -7.47 -8.90 9.08
CA ASP A 112 -8.78 -8.26 8.98
C ASP A 112 -8.66 -6.75 8.79
N VAL A 113 -7.70 -6.10 9.47
CA VAL A 113 -7.40 -4.68 9.29
C VAL A 113 -7.11 -4.37 7.82
N GLU A 114 -6.26 -5.17 7.17
CA GLU A 114 -5.91 -4.96 5.75
C GLU A 114 -7.12 -5.08 4.83
N VAL A 115 -8.07 -5.96 5.14
CA VAL A 115 -9.32 -6.08 4.38
C VAL A 115 -10.11 -4.77 4.41
N PHE A 116 -10.28 -4.18 5.59
CA PHE A 116 -11.03 -2.93 5.76
C PHE A 116 -10.28 -1.69 5.24
N ILE A 117 -8.96 -1.71 5.23
CA ILE A 117 -8.15 -0.62 4.68
C ILE A 117 -8.16 -0.62 3.15
N ASN A 118 -8.16 -1.81 2.53
CA ASN A 118 -8.12 -1.96 1.08
C ASN A 118 -9.49 -1.76 0.41
N ASP A 119 -10.60 -1.96 1.12
CA ASP A 119 -11.96 -1.64 0.67
C ASP A 119 -12.53 -0.50 1.54
N VAL A 120 -12.43 0.74 1.04
CA VAL A 120 -12.83 1.95 1.78
C VAL A 120 -14.30 1.88 2.19
N GLY A 121 -15.20 1.46 1.28
CA GLY A 121 -16.63 1.38 1.58
C GLY A 121 -16.95 0.34 2.66
N LEU A 122 -16.29 -0.82 2.60
CA LEU A 122 -16.41 -1.84 3.62
C LEU A 122 -15.86 -1.36 4.97
N GLY A 123 -14.73 -0.64 4.93
CA GLY A 123 -14.12 -0.07 6.13
C GLY A 123 -15.00 0.97 6.82
N GLU A 124 -15.60 1.89 6.06
CA GLU A 124 -16.55 2.90 6.59
C GLU A 124 -17.80 2.26 7.19
N TRP A 125 -18.37 1.29 6.49
CA TRP A 125 -19.48 0.51 7.00
C TRP A 125 -19.12 -0.23 8.30
N PHE A 126 -17.97 -0.87 8.36
CA PHE A 126 -17.50 -1.57 9.56
C PHE A 126 -17.28 -0.61 10.74
N GLU A 127 -16.79 0.60 10.50
CA GLU A 127 -16.68 1.62 11.55
C GLU A 127 -18.04 2.00 12.12
N ASN A 128 -19.07 2.14 11.27
CA ASN A 128 -20.42 2.40 11.74
C ASN A 128 -20.93 1.27 12.63
N VAL A 129 -20.74 0.02 12.23
CA VAL A 129 -21.08 -1.16 13.04
C VAL A 129 -20.32 -1.15 14.38
N ALA A 130 -19.03 -0.89 14.36
CA ALA A 130 -18.20 -0.83 15.57
C ALA A 130 -18.65 0.30 16.52
N ASN A 131 -19.05 1.45 15.99
CA ASN A 131 -19.58 2.58 16.76
C ASN A 131 -20.92 2.26 17.43
N ILE A 132 -21.75 1.39 16.83
CA ILE A 132 -23.00 0.91 17.43
C ILE A 132 -22.72 -0.11 18.54
N LEU A 133 -21.82 -1.06 18.29
CA LEU A 133 -21.51 -2.15 19.21
C LEU A 133 -20.78 -1.68 20.47
N LYS A 134 -19.80 -0.79 20.37
CA LYS A 134 -19.01 -0.20 21.46
C LYS A 134 -18.24 -1.19 22.36
N ASP A 135 -18.32 -2.47 22.09
CA ASP A 135 -17.72 -3.56 22.85
C ASP A 135 -16.68 -4.28 22.00
N THR A 136 -15.46 -4.36 22.48
CA THR A 136 -14.31 -4.90 21.72
C THR A 136 -14.53 -6.37 21.31
N GLU A 137 -15.12 -7.21 22.17
CA GLU A 137 -15.34 -8.63 21.83
C GLU A 137 -16.45 -8.78 20.78
N LYS A 138 -17.48 -7.95 20.85
CA LYS A 138 -18.52 -7.89 19.81
C LYS A 138 -17.95 -7.35 18.48
N ILE A 139 -17.07 -6.35 18.53
CA ILE A 139 -16.40 -5.82 17.34
C ILE A 139 -15.51 -6.87 16.68
N LYS A 140 -14.76 -7.65 17.46
CA LYS A 140 -13.99 -8.79 16.94
C LYS A 140 -14.89 -9.84 16.29
N THR A 141 -16.02 -10.13 16.90
CA THR A 141 -17.03 -11.05 16.35
C THR A 141 -17.58 -10.52 15.03
N ALA A 142 -17.92 -9.24 14.97
CA ALA A 142 -18.37 -8.58 13.75
C ALA A 142 -17.30 -8.65 12.65
N SER A 143 -16.03 -8.39 12.98
CA SER A 143 -14.90 -8.50 12.05
C SER A 143 -14.81 -9.91 11.46
N ASN A 144 -14.84 -10.93 12.28
CA ASN A 144 -14.78 -12.32 11.83
C ASN A 144 -15.92 -12.69 10.87
N TYR A 145 -17.17 -12.34 11.18
CA TYR A 145 -18.30 -12.61 10.27
C TYR A 145 -18.22 -11.79 8.99
N THR A 146 -17.70 -10.57 9.05
CA THR A 146 -17.51 -9.74 7.87
C THR A 146 -16.47 -10.33 6.95
N THR A 147 -15.27 -10.64 7.47
CA THR A 147 -14.12 -11.08 6.67
C THR A 147 -14.25 -12.51 6.16
N SER A 148 -14.92 -13.40 6.91
CA SER A 148 -15.13 -14.81 6.53
C SER A 148 -16.41 -15.01 5.73
N ASP A 149 -17.55 -14.62 6.31
CA ASP A 149 -18.87 -15.03 5.80
C ASP A 149 -19.42 -14.02 4.79
N PHE A 150 -19.45 -12.72 5.13
CA PHE A 150 -19.99 -11.71 4.22
C PHE A 150 -19.13 -11.53 2.97
N ILE A 151 -17.80 -11.46 3.09
CA ILE A 151 -16.92 -11.40 1.91
C ILE A 151 -17.02 -12.68 1.08
N GLY A 152 -17.16 -13.85 1.72
CA GLY A 152 -17.41 -15.11 1.05
C GLY A 152 -18.72 -15.08 0.25
N LEU A 153 -19.78 -14.54 0.82
CA LEU A 153 -21.06 -14.31 0.14
C LEU A 153 -20.90 -13.39 -1.08
N ARG A 154 -20.22 -12.25 -0.95
CA ARG A 154 -19.98 -11.31 -2.08
C ARG A 154 -19.15 -11.93 -3.20
N LYS A 155 -18.24 -12.83 -2.89
CA LYS A 155 -17.47 -13.57 -3.91
C LYS A 155 -18.32 -14.55 -4.70
N SER A 156 -19.31 -15.21 -4.05
CA SER A 156 -20.23 -16.14 -4.71
C SER A 156 -21.43 -15.45 -5.35
N ASN A 157 -21.84 -14.29 -4.83
CA ASN A 157 -22.94 -13.46 -5.33
C ASN A 157 -22.48 -11.99 -5.37
N PRO A 158 -21.94 -11.50 -6.49
CA PRO A 158 -21.48 -10.11 -6.64
C PRO A 158 -22.56 -9.05 -6.44
N GLU A 159 -23.83 -9.43 -6.62
CA GLU A 159 -24.99 -8.53 -6.42
C GLU A 159 -25.41 -8.43 -4.95
N ALA A 160 -24.76 -9.17 -4.02
CA ALA A 160 -25.08 -9.10 -2.60
C ALA A 160 -24.79 -7.69 -2.07
N LYS A 161 -25.84 -7.06 -1.56
CA LYS A 161 -25.76 -5.72 -0.98
C LYS A 161 -25.11 -5.76 0.39
N MET A 162 -24.53 -4.62 0.77
CA MET A 162 -24.03 -4.43 2.13
C MET A 162 -25.21 -4.50 3.10
N PRO A 163 -25.12 -5.28 4.19
CA PRO A 163 -26.15 -5.27 5.23
C PRO A 163 -26.31 -3.87 5.83
N SER A 164 -27.48 -3.56 6.36
CA SER A 164 -27.64 -2.38 7.20
C SER A 164 -26.72 -2.50 8.43
N ASP A 165 -25.95 -1.45 8.72
CA ASP A 165 -25.07 -1.39 9.88
C ASP A 165 -25.80 -1.66 11.20
N VAL A 166 -27.02 -1.13 11.34
CA VAL A 166 -27.91 -1.36 12.49
C VAL A 166 -28.33 -2.82 12.61
N ASN A 167 -28.84 -3.41 11.51
CA ASN A 167 -29.30 -4.81 11.50
C ASN A 167 -28.14 -5.77 11.75
N PHE A 168 -26.97 -5.49 11.16
CA PHE A 168 -25.79 -6.31 11.39
C PHE A 168 -25.29 -6.22 12.84
N ALA A 169 -25.27 -5.02 13.43
CA ALA A 169 -24.93 -4.85 14.84
C ALA A 169 -25.92 -5.58 15.77
N GLU A 170 -27.23 -5.56 15.46
CA GLU A 170 -28.22 -6.32 16.21
C GLU A 170 -27.98 -7.83 16.10
N LEU A 171 -27.72 -8.33 14.88
CA LEU A 171 -27.35 -9.73 14.66
C LEU A 171 -26.14 -10.14 15.54
N ILE A 172 -25.10 -9.32 15.58
CA ILE A 172 -23.91 -9.58 16.42
C ILE A 172 -24.27 -9.57 17.91
N ASN A 173 -25.16 -8.70 18.36
CA ASN A 173 -25.64 -8.70 19.75
C ASN A 173 -26.37 -9.99 20.09
N LEU A 174 -27.21 -10.52 19.19
CA LEU A 174 -27.92 -11.79 19.38
C LEU A 174 -26.93 -12.98 19.45
N VAL A 175 -25.89 -12.97 18.63
CA VAL A 175 -24.81 -13.97 18.67
C VAL A 175 -24.06 -13.90 20.01
N ALA A 176 -23.65 -12.70 20.41
CA ALA A 176 -22.86 -12.49 21.62
C ALA A 176 -23.65 -12.87 22.90
N SER A 177 -24.97 -12.73 22.88
CA SER A 177 -25.86 -13.16 23.97
C SER A 177 -26.19 -14.65 23.96
N GLY A 178 -25.75 -15.40 22.94
CA GLY A 178 -26.06 -16.83 22.78
C GLY A 178 -27.49 -17.14 22.37
N GLN A 179 -28.27 -16.15 21.95
CA GLN A 179 -29.66 -16.35 21.51
C GLN A 179 -29.74 -17.04 20.14
N ILE A 180 -28.74 -16.88 19.30
CA ILE A 180 -28.65 -17.55 18.00
C ILE A 180 -27.30 -18.26 17.84
N SER A 181 -27.32 -19.35 17.07
CA SER A 181 -26.12 -20.12 16.77
C SER A 181 -25.31 -19.49 15.63
N SER A 182 -24.02 -19.84 15.54
CA SER A 182 -23.17 -19.42 14.42
C SER A 182 -23.72 -19.85 13.05
N ARG A 183 -24.40 -21.01 12.99
CA ARG A 183 -25.02 -21.48 11.73
C ARG A 183 -26.16 -20.58 11.34
N THR A 184 -27.08 -20.31 12.28
CA THR A 184 -28.21 -19.39 12.07
C THR A 184 -27.74 -18.00 11.65
N THR A 185 -26.64 -17.50 12.23
CA THR A 185 -26.04 -16.22 11.87
C THR A 185 -25.65 -16.17 10.40
N LYS A 186 -24.99 -17.22 9.91
CA LYS A 186 -24.60 -17.31 8.47
C LYS A 186 -25.80 -17.36 7.53
N ASP A 187 -26.88 -17.99 7.95
CA ASP A 187 -28.13 -18.05 7.15
C ASP A 187 -28.85 -16.69 7.12
N ILE A 188 -28.68 -15.85 8.15
CA ILE A 188 -29.31 -14.52 8.26
C ILE A 188 -28.55 -13.44 7.49
N ILE A 189 -27.19 -13.48 7.48
CA ILE A 189 -26.36 -12.45 6.81
C ILE A 189 -26.84 -12.12 5.38
N PRO A 190 -27.23 -13.08 4.53
CA PRO A 190 -27.74 -12.77 3.18
C PRO A 190 -29.11 -12.10 3.14
N MET A 191 -29.84 -12.06 4.27
CA MET A 191 -31.22 -11.57 4.35
C MET A 191 -31.35 -10.14 4.85
N ILE A 192 -30.29 -9.59 5.44
CA ILE A 192 -30.19 -8.27 6.07
C ILE A 192 -29.29 -7.35 5.27
#